data_983f6f9afa69ab1b70b28816b96bb4aa
#
_entry.id   983f6f9afa69ab1b70b28816b96bb4aa
#
_cell.length_a   1.000
_cell.length_b   1.000
_cell.length_c   1.000
_cell.angle_alpha   90.00
_cell.angle_beta   90.00
_cell.angle_gamma   90.00
#
_symmetry.space_group_name_H-M   'P 1'
#
loop_
_entity.id
_entity.type
_entity.pdbx_description
1 polymer ?
#
loop_
_entity_poly.entity_id
_entity_poly.type
_entity_poly.pdbx_seq_one_letter_code
_entity_poly.pdbx_strand_id
1 'polypeptide(L)'
;HMVDAMRAYTHEIMNKLHVILGLLQIGEPEKAQAYIMDTTRTQREAVSRIMHQIREPSVAALLVGKTSRAAELGISLTLDRESALSADSAWLSPDAYVTVLGNLIENAIEALNQSRRVDKSISVSIREGADSLLLCVEDTGPGIPAGMRRKLFQRGTSTKGAGRGTGLSVVREVVDAYRGQIRVESEQGVG
;
A
#
# COMPACT_ATOMS: atom_id res chain seq x y z
N HIS A 1 -12.40 -15.75 3.42
CA HIS A 1 -11.52 -14.56 3.24
C HIS A 1 -11.87 -13.40 4.19
N MET A 2 -13.17 -13.05 4.37
CA MET A 2 -13.56 -12.00 5.33
C MET A 2 -13.39 -12.46 6.79
N VAL A 3 -13.64 -13.73 7.07
CA VAL A 3 -13.46 -14.34 8.39
C VAL A 3 -11.98 -14.41 8.78
N ASP A 4 -11.08 -14.67 7.83
CA ASP A 4 -9.64 -14.77 8.10
C ASP A 4 -9.02 -13.39 8.34
N ALA A 5 -9.46 -12.37 7.60
CA ALA A 5 -9.06 -10.98 7.84
C ALA A 5 -9.55 -10.46 9.21
N MET A 6 -10.76 -10.84 9.59
CA MET A 6 -11.34 -10.47 10.88
C MET A 6 -10.63 -11.17 12.05
N ARG A 7 -10.19 -12.42 11.86
CA ARG A 7 -9.37 -13.15 12.84
C ARG A 7 -7.97 -12.52 12.98
N ALA A 8 -7.31 -12.19 11.87
CA ALA A 8 -6.00 -11.53 11.90
C ALA A 8 -6.05 -10.18 12.61
N TYR A 9 -7.07 -9.36 12.33
CA TYR A 9 -7.31 -8.08 13.00
C TYR A 9 -7.55 -8.26 14.50
N THR A 10 -8.39 -9.22 14.87
CA THR A 10 -8.65 -9.53 16.29
C THR A 10 -7.37 -9.97 16.99
N HIS A 11 -6.54 -10.81 16.37
CA HIS A 11 -5.27 -11.26 16.93
C HIS A 11 -4.28 -10.09 17.14
N GLU A 12 -4.19 -9.15 16.22
CA GLU A 12 -3.31 -7.99 16.36
C GLU A 12 -3.75 -7.08 17.50
N ILE A 13 -5.06 -6.78 17.59
CA ILE A 13 -5.62 -6.01 18.71
C ILE A 13 -5.34 -6.73 20.03
N MET A 14 -5.58 -8.04 20.09
CA MET A 14 -5.32 -8.83 21.30
C MET A 14 -3.84 -8.81 21.68
N ASN A 15 -2.92 -8.89 20.71
CA ASN A 15 -1.49 -8.79 20.97
C ASN A 15 -1.09 -7.43 21.55
N LYS A 16 -1.61 -6.34 21.00
CA LYS A 16 -1.39 -4.99 21.54
C LYS A 16 -1.94 -4.84 22.95
N LEU A 17 -3.15 -5.35 23.19
CA LEU A 17 -3.74 -5.36 24.54
C LEU A 17 -2.95 -6.21 25.51
N HIS A 18 -2.42 -7.37 25.10
CA HIS A 18 -1.58 -8.21 25.95
C HIS A 18 -0.26 -7.52 26.31
N VAL A 19 0.36 -6.78 25.39
CA VAL A 19 1.57 -5.99 25.69
C VAL A 19 1.25 -4.91 26.74
N ILE A 20 0.16 -4.17 26.55
CA ILE A 20 -0.28 -3.13 27.49
C ILE A 20 -0.58 -3.74 28.86
N LEU A 21 -1.35 -4.83 28.91
CA LEU A 21 -1.67 -5.52 30.12
C LEU A 21 -0.43 -6.06 30.83
N GLY A 22 0.49 -6.67 30.07
CA GLY A 22 1.77 -7.15 30.59
C GLY A 22 2.60 -6.04 31.24
N LEU A 23 2.71 -4.89 30.57
CA LEU A 23 3.41 -3.72 31.12
C LEU A 23 2.76 -3.22 32.42
N LEU A 24 1.44 -3.20 32.50
CA LEU A 24 0.72 -2.82 33.72
C LEU A 24 0.92 -3.85 34.86
N GLN A 25 0.93 -5.16 34.53
CA GLN A 25 1.12 -6.23 35.53
C GLN A 25 2.54 -6.25 36.12
N ILE A 26 3.55 -5.88 35.35
CA ILE A 26 4.94 -5.77 35.87
C ILE A 26 5.22 -4.42 36.52
N GLY A 27 4.21 -3.56 36.69
CA GLY A 27 4.35 -2.28 37.39
C GLY A 27 5.00 -1.17 36.56
N GLU A 28 4.88 -1.22 35.22
CA GLU A 28 5.45 -0.24 34.29
C GLU A 28 4.36 0.58 33.55
N PRO A 29 3.49 1.32 34.29
CA PRO A 29 2.36 2.03 33.68
C PRO A 29 2.79 3.15 32.73
N GLU A 30 3.96 3.79 32.98
CA GLU A 30 4.50 4.82 32.11
C GLU A 30 4.90 4.24 30.74
N LYS A 31 5.44 3.02 30.73
CA LYS A 31 5.79 2.33 29.47
C LYS A 31 4.54 1.86 28.74
N ALA A 32 3.50 1.43 29.44
CA ALA A 32 2.21 1.10 28.83
C ALA A 32 1.59 2.35 28.17
N GLN A 33 1.61 3.48 28.86
CA GLN A 33 1.14 4.75 28.31
C GLN A 33 1.97 5.18 27.09
N ALA A 34 3.31 5.10 27.16
CA ALA A 34 4.19 5.41 26.05
C ALA A 34 3.92 4.51 24.83
N TYR A 35 3.70 3.21 25.04
CA TYR A 35 3.35 2.26 23.97
C TYR A 35 2.05 2.62 23.25
N ILE A 36 1.00 3.00 24.01
CA ILE A 36 -0.27 3.46 23.46
C ILE A 36 -0.07 4.75 22.65
N MET A 37 0.64 5.71 23.24
CA MET A 37 0.88 7.03 22.61
C MET A 37 1.74 6.93 21.36
N ASP A 38 2.78 6.10 21.35
CA ASP A 38 3.67 5.92 20.21
C ASP A 38 2.95 5.26 19.04
N THR A 39 2.19 4.21 19.29
CA THR A 39 1.35 3.55 18.26
C THR A 39 0.35 4.54 17.64
N THR A 40 -0.30 5.38 18.45
CA THR A 40 -1.26 6.37 18.00
C THR A 40 -0.57 7.53 17.27
N ARG A 41 0.60 7.96 17.74
CA ARG A 41 1.38 9.06 17.19
C ARG A 41 1.90 8.73 15.79
N THR A 42 2.51 7.58 15.61
CA THR A 42 3.05 7.13 14.31
C THR A 42 1.93 7.07 13.26
N GLN A 43 0.78 6.55 13.62
CA GLN A 43 -0.38 6.49 12.72
C GLN A 43 -0.93 7.89 12.39
N ARG A 44 -1.02 8.78 13.38
CA ARG A 44 -1.44 10.18 13.17
C ARG A 44 -0.47 10.95 12.29
N GLU A 45 0.83 10.78 12.49
CA GLU A 45 1.87 11.43 11.68
C GLU A 45 1.81 10.95 10.22
N ALA A 46 1.58 9.65 9.98
CA ALA A 46 1.41 9.11 8.62
C ALA A 46 0.17 9.71 7.94
N VAL A 47 -0.97 9.71 8.62
CA VAL A 47 -2.22 10.32 8.11
C VAL A 47 -2.04 11.81 7.84
N SER A 48 -1.46 12.54 8.79
CA SER A 48 -1.22 13.99 8.65
C SER A 48 -0.33 14.30 7.44
N ARG A 49 0.71 13.49 7.22
CA ARG A 49 1.60 13.63 6.05
C ARG A 49 0.84 13.40 4.75
N ILE A 50 0.06 12.32 4.65
CA ILE A 50 -0.76 12.03 3.47
C ILE A 50 -1.69 13.21 3.17
N MET A 51 -2.42 13.69 4.18
CA MET A 51 -3.37 14.81 4.02
C MET A 51 -2.70 16.13 3.62
N HIS A 52 -1.45 16.34 4.01
CA HIS A 52 -0.69 17.52 3.65
C HIS A 52 -0.16 17.47 2.21
N GLN A 53 0.36 16.32 1.78
CA GLN A 53 0.99 16.14 0.47
C GLN A 53 -0.04 15.85 -0.64
N ILE A 54 -1.11 15.14 -0.31
CA ILE A 54 -2.12 14.69 -1.27
C ILE A 54 -3.42 15.42 -1.01
N ARG A 55 -3.70 16.42 -1.85
CA ARG A 55 -4.86 17.30 -1.71
C ARG A 55 -6.09 16.79 -2.47
N GLU A 56 -5.93 15.82 -3.37
CA GLU A 56 -7.05 15.13 -3.99
C GLU A 56 -7.69 14.18 -2.96
N PRO A 57 -8.98 14.38 -2.58
CA PRO A 57 -9.57 13.71 -1.42
C PRO A 57 -9.68 12.18 -1.58
N SER A 58 -9.99 11.69 -2.79
CA SER A 58 -10.18 10.26 -3.03
C SER A 58 -8.86 9.49 -2.93
N VAL A 59 -7.76 10.10 -3.42
CA VAL A 59 -6.41 9.54 -3.33
C VAL A 59 -5.92 9.56 -1.88
N ALA A 60 -6.14 10.65 -1.17
CA ALA A 60 -5.78 10.75 0.25
C ALA A 60 -6.50 9.67 1.07
N ALA A 61 -7.80 9.52 0.88
CA ALA A 61 -8.60 8.49 1.56
C ALA A 61 -8.14 7.08 1.22
N LEU A 62 -7.84 6.80 -0.06
CA LEU A 62 -7.28 5.53 -0.51
C LEU A 62 -5.97 5.20 0.21
N LEU A 63 -5.02 6.16 0.23
CA LEU A 63 -3.70 5.96 0.85
C LEU A 63 -3.82 5.73 2.35
N VAL A 64 -4.66 6.48 3.05
CA VAL A 64 -4.93 6.26 4.49
C VAL A 64 -5.47 4.86 4.73
N GLY A 65 -6.48 4.42 3.96
CA GLY A 65 -7.06 3.09 4.08
C GLY A 65 -6.05 1.98 3.76
N LYS A 66 -5.24 2.14 2.71
CA LYS A 66 -4.20 1.17 2.35
C LYS A 66 -3.06 1.10 3.36
N THR A 67 -2.67 2.24 3.96
CA THR A 67 -1.67 2.28 5.03
C THR A 67 -2.15 1.50 6.25
N SER A 68 -3.40 1.70 6.67
CA SER A 68 -3.99 0.96 7.79
C SER A 68 -4.04 -0.55 7.50
N ARG A 69 -4.51 -0.94 6.32
CA ARG A 69 -4.57 -2.35 5.91
C ARG A 69 -3.19 -3.01 5.81
N ALA A 70 -2.19 -2.30 5.28
CA ALA A 70 -0.82 -2.79 5.23
C ALA A 70 -0.26 -3.04 6.63
N ALA A 71 -0.49 -2.10 7.56
CA ALA A 71 -0.07 -2.22 8.94
C ALA A 71 -0.69 -3.43 9.66
N GLU A 72 -1.96 -3.75 9.41
CA GLU A 72 -2.64 -4.96 9.91
C GLU A 72 -1.96 -6.25 9.48
N LEU A 73 -1.28 -6.23 8.33
CA LEU A 73 -0.53 -7.36 7.78
C LEU A 73 0.97 -7.33 8.10
N GLY A 74 1.40 -6.41 8.96
CA GLY A 74 2.80 -6.21 9.31
C GLY A 74 3.65 -5.65 8.16
N ILE A 75 3.01 -4.93 7.22
CA ILE A 75 3.66 -4.30 6.07
C ILE A 75 3.75 -2.78 6.32
N SER A 76 4.94 -2.21 6.17
CA SER A 76 5.14 -0.76 6.25
C SER A 76 4.83 -0.13 4.91
N LEU A 77 3.74 0.65 4.81
CA LEU A 77 3.44 1.45 3.62
C LEU A 77 3.76 2.92 3.90
N THR A 78 4.62 3.51 3.09
CA THR A 78 5.07 4.90 3.24
C THR A 78 4.82 5.69 1.96
N LEU A 79 4.43 6.96 2.13
CA LEU A 79 4.37 7.93 1.05
C LEU A 79 5.73 8.64 0.97
N ASP A 80 6.33 8.69 -0.22
CA ASP A 80 7.59 9.40 -0.47
C ASP A 80 7.46 10.89 -0.09
N ARG A 81 8.54 11.45 0.46
CA ARG A 81 8.53 12.80 1.02
C ARG A 81 8.32 13.91 -0.03
N GLU A 82 8.70 13.64 -1.27
CA GLU A 82 8.55 14.58 -2.38
C GLU A 82 7.22 14.38 -3.13
N SER A 83 6.35 13.49 -2.65
CA SER A 83 5.04 13.28 -3.24
C SER A 83 4.18 14.52 -3.06
N ALA A 84 3.48 14.91 -4.12
CA ALA A 84 2.51 15.99 -4.12
C ALA A 84 1.43 15.71 -5.17
N LEU A 85 0.18 15.99 -4.82
CA LEU A 85 -0.97 15.95 -5.73
C LEU A 85 -1.94 17.06 -5.36
N SER A 86 -2.24 17.95 -6.32
CA SER A 86 -3.17 19.05 -6.12
C SER A 86 -4.62 18.58 -6.04
N ALA A 87 -5.48 19.38 -5.42
CA ALA A 87 -6.91 19.07 -5.30
C ALA A 87 -7.64 19.15 -6.65
N ASP A 88 -7.13 19.96 -7.55
CA ASP A 88 -7.64 20.25 -8.89
C ASP A 88 -6.80 19.59 -10.00
N SER A 89 -6.06 18.54 -9.67
CA SER A 89 -5.27 17.80 -10.63
C SER A 89 -6.10 17.36 -11.84
N ALA A 90 -5.68 17.78 -13.02
CA ALA A 90 -6.36 17.49 -14.28
C ALA A 90 -5.77 16.30 -15.06
N TRP A 91 -4.74 15.64 -14.50
CA TRP A 91 -4.06 14.54 -15.17
C TRP A 91 -4.91 13.29 -15.30
N LEU A 92 -5.59 12.89 -14.24
CA LEU A 92 -6.48 11.75 -14.18
C LEU A 92 -7.78 12.15 -13.46
N SER A 93 -8.87 11.46 -13.77
CA SER A 93 -10.08 11.56 -12.93
C SER A 93 -9.81 10.94 -11.53
N PRO A 94 -10.56 11.34 -10.49
CA PRO A 94 -10.47 10.73 -9.16
C PRO A 94 -10.58 9.21 -9.20
N ASP A 95 -11.53 8.67 -9.97
CA ASP A 95 -11.72 7.22 -10.13
C ASP A 95 -10.54 6.54 -10.82
N ALA A 96 -9.90 7.21 -11.80
CA ALA A 96 -8.72 6.69 -12.46
C ALA A 96 -7.53 6.61 -11.52
N TYR A 97 -7.29 7.63 -10.68
CA TYR A 97 -6.29 7.58 -9.62
C TYR A 97 -6.53 6.41 -8.68
N VAL A 98 -7.73 6.28 -8.16
CA VAL A 98 -8.12 5.21 -7.22
C VAL A 98 -7.94 3.84 -7.85
N THR A 99 -8.30 3.69 -9.12
CA THR A 99 -8.16 2.44 -9.87
C THR A 99 -6.69 2.06 -10.04
N VAL A 100 -5.85 2.98 -10.50
CA VAL A 100 -4.43 2.71 -10.75
C VAL A 100 -3.69 2.43 -9.45
N LEU A 101 -3.71 3.37 -8.51
CA LEU A 101 -2.99 3.24 -7.23
C LEU A 101 -3.53 2.09 -6.38
N GLY A 102 -4.86 1.93 -6.35
CA GLY A 102 -5.51 0.87 -5.59
C GLY A 102 -5.07 -0.52 -6.04
N ASN A 103 -5.00 -0.77 -7.35
CA ASN A 103 -4.55 -2.05 -7.90
C ASN A 103 -3.04 -2.28 -7.69
N LEU A 104 -2.21 -1.26 -7.92
CA LEU A 104 -0.77 -1.38 -7.72
C LEU A 104 -0.43 -1.67 -6.26
N ILE A 105 -1.01 -0.93 -5.33
CA ILE A 105 -0.79 -1.13 -3.89
C ILE A 105 -1.32 -2.49 -3.43
N GLU A 106 -2.50 -2.92 -3.88
CA GLU A 106 -3.04 -4.23 -3.50
C GLU A 106 -2.17 -5.38 -4.01
N ASN A 107 -1.63 -5.27 -5.23
CA ASN A 107 -0.70 -6.25 -5.76
C ASN A 107 0.57 -6.35 -4.91
N ALA A 108 1.11 -5.22 -4.48
CA ALA A 108 2.27 -5.17 -3.59
C ALA A 108 1.97 -5.78 -2.21
N ILE A 109 0.84 -5.41 -1.59
CA ILE A 109 0.38 -5.99 -0.32
C ILE A 109 0.25 -7.51 -0.43
N GLU A 110 -0.39 -8.00 -1.48
CA GLU A 110 -0.57 -9.43 -1.67
C GLU A 110 0.75 -10.17 -1.88
N ALA A 111 1.68 -9.62 -2.68
CA ALA A 111 3.00 -10.20 -2.90
C ALA A 111 3.79 -10.32 -1.59
N LEU A 112 3.78 -9.27 -0.79
CA LEU A 112 4.45 -9.23 0.51
C LEU A 112 3.78 -10.15 1.54
N ASN A 113 2.46 -10.21 1.56
CA ASN A 113 1.72 -11.06 2.49
C ASN A 113 2.01 -12.55 2.28
N GLN A 114 2.26 -12.96 1.03
CA GLN A 114 2.64 -14.34 0.68
C GLN A 114 4.14 -14.61 0.84
N SER A 115 4.94 -13.57 0.98
CA SER A 115 6.39 -13.66 1.15
C SER A 115 6.75 -14.06 2.58
N ARG A 116 7.85 -14.82 2.74
CA ARG A 116 8.43 -15.16 4.05
C ARG A 116 9.45 -14.12 4.53
N ARG A 117 9.54 -12.97 3.87
CA ARG A 117 10.47 -11.91 4.27
C ARG A 117 10.07 -11.31 5.60
N VAL A 118 11.08 -10.90 6.37
CA VAL A 118 10.90 -10.22 7.66
C VAL A 118 10.60 -8.72 7.40
N ASP A 119 11.39 -8.11 6.51
CA ASP A 119 11.22 -6.70 6.15
C ASP A 119 10.24 -6.56 4.98
N LYS A 120 9.02 -6.16 5.29
CA LYS A 120 7.94 -5.96 4.32
C LYS A 120 7.63 -4.48 4.22
N SER A 121 7.98 -3.86 3.11
CA SER A 121 7.72 -2.44 2.89
C SER A 121 7.19 -2.15 1.48
N ILE A 122 6.36 -1.13 1.41
CA ILE A 122 5.83 -0.54 0.18
C ILE A 122 6.12 0.95 0.24
N SER A 123 6.70 1.49 -0.83
CA SER A 123 6.87 2.92 -1.04
C SER A 123 5.97 3.39 -2.18
N VAL A 124 5.22 4.44 -1.93
CA VAL A 124 4.36 5.09 -2.94
C VAL A 124 4.90 6.46 -3.23
N SER A 125 5.12 6.78 -4.51
CA SER A 125 5.50 8.10 -4.98
C SER A 125 4.45 8.65 -5.94
N ILE A 126 4.02 9.89 -5.71
CA ILE A 126 3.11 10.63 -6.57
C ILE A 126 3.75 11.97 -6.86
N ARG A 127 4.17 12.20 -8.10
CA ARG A 127 4.83 13.45 -8.50
C ARG A 127 4.06 14.11 -9.62
N GLU A 128 3.36 15.18 -9.27
CA GLU A 128 2.65 16.01 -10.21
C GLU A 128 3.56 17.15 -10.67
N GLY A 129 3.86 17.19 -11.96
CA GLY A 129 4.61 18.26 -12.60
C GLY A 129 3.78 19.02 -13.61
N ALA A 130 4.37 20.06 -14.23
CA ALA A 130 3.71 20.87 -15.26
C ALA A 130 3.39 20.02 -16.52
N ASP A 131 4.30 19.13 -16.90
CA ASP A 131 4.23 18.38 -18.16
C ASP A 131 4.09 16.86 -17.99
N SER A 132 4.02 16.39 -16.75
CA SER A 132 3.93 14.96 -16.48
C SER A 132 3.36 14.67 -15.10
N LEU A 133 2.73 13.49 -14.99
CA LEU A 133 2.36 12.87 -13.73
C LEU A 133 3.10 11.53 -13.61
N LEU A 134 3.78 11.31 -12.50
CA LEU A 134 4.40 10.03 -12.16
C LEU A 134 3.66 9.40 -10.98
N LEU A 135 3.21 8.17 -11.15
CA LEU A 135 2.72 7.30 -10.09
C LEU A 135 3.65 6.10 -10.00
N CYS A 136 4.25 5.87 -8.84
CA CYS A 136 5.17 4.75 -8.62
C CYS A 136 4.80 4.01 -7.34
N VAL A 137 4.82 2.67 -7.41
CA VAL A 137 4.65 1.79 -6.26
C VAL A 137 5.80 0.79 -6.28
N GLU A 138 6.59 0.79 -5.23
CA GLU A 138 7.75 -0.10 -5.06
C GLU A 138 7.51 -0.99 -3.84
N ASP A 139 7.85 -2.25 -3.93
CA ASP A 139 7.73 -3.20 -2.82
C ASP A 139 9.03 -4.01 -2.64
N THR A 140 9.25 -4.51 -1.43
CA THR A 140 10.38 -5.38 -1.10
C THR A 140 10.04 -6.86 -1.25
N GLY A 141 9.09 -7.20 -2.09
CA GLY A 141 8.60 -8.55 -2.31
C GLY A 141 9.59 -9.49 -2.99
N PRO A 142 9.11 -10.67 -3.43
CA PRO A 142 9.97 -11.68 -4.05
C PRO A 142 10.39 -11.33 -5.48
N GLY A 143 9.87 -10.22 -6.01
CA GLY A 143 10.07 -9.82 -7.41
C GLY A 143 9.25 -10.66 -8.40
N ILE A 144 9.31 -10.28 -9.66
CA ILE A 144 8.52 -10.86 -10.74
C ILE A 144 9.45 -11.72 -11.62
N PRO A 145 9.15 -13.02 -11.81
CA PRO A 145 9.92 -13.87 -12.71
C PRO A 145 10.00 -13.29 -14.13
N ALA A 146 11.18 -13.33 -14.75
CA ALA A 146 11.43 -12.73 -16.07
C ALA A 146 10.45 -13.21 -17.16
N GLY A 147 10.05 -14.47 -17.13
CA GLY A 147 9.08 -15.04 -18.08
C GLY A 147 7.63 -14.52 -17.89
N MET A 148 7.34 -13.92 -16.75
CA MET A 148 6.01 -13.37 -16.45
C MET A 148 5.88 -11.89 -16.77
N ARG A 149 6.99 -11.13 -16.83
CA ARG A 149 6.97 -9.68 -17.06
C ARG A 149 6.21 -9.29 -18.33
N ARG A 150 6.36 -10.05 -19.42
CA ARG A 150 5.68 -9.81 -20.70
C ARG A 150 4.17 -10.05 -20.64
N LYS A 151 3.71 -10.86 -19.68
CA LYS A 151 2.31 -11.27 -19.55
C LYS A 151 1.55 -10.54 -18.46
N LEU A 152 2.23 -9.72 -17.64
CA LEU A 152 1.66 -9.07 -16.46
C LEU A 152 0.36 -8.30 -16.71
N PHE A 153 0.26 -7.66 -17.87
CA PHE A 153 -0.86 -6.82 -18.24
C PHE A 153 -1.91 -7.52 -19.13
N GLN A 154 -1.74 -8.83 -19.39
CA GLN A 154 -2.73 -9.62 -20.13
C GLN A 154 -3.85 -10.05 -19.18
N ARG A 155 -5.11 -9.99 -19.65
CA ARG A 155 -6.26 -10.46 -18.87
C ARG A 155 -6.10 -11.96 -18.54
N GLY A 156 -6.38 -12.31 -17.30
CA GLY A 156 -6.31 -13.70 -16.84
C GLY A 156 -4.89 -14.20 -16.50
N THR A 157 -3.87 -13.35 -16.64
CA THR A 157 -2.52 -13.69 -16.20
C THR A 157 -2.41 -13.48 -14.70
N SER A 158 -2.63 -14.53 -13.93
CA SER A 158 -2.43 -14.55 -12.48
C SER A 158 -1.63 -15.79 -12.12
N THR A 159 -0.67 -15.63 -11.23
CA THR A 159 -0.01 -16.77 -10.55
C THR A 159 -0.95 -17.48 -9.58
N LYS A 160 -2.21 -16.99 -9.42
CA LYS A 160 -3.08 -17.30 -8.28
C LYS A 160 -4.41 -17.97 -8.64
N GLY A 161 -4.55 -18.51 -9.87
CA GLY A 161 -5.73 -19.27 -10.30
C GLY A 161 -6.78 -18.49 -11.11
N ALA A 162 -7.70 -19.23 -11.71
CA ALA A 162 -8.76 -18.68 -12.57
C ALA A 162 -9.66 -17.68 -11.82
N GLY A 163 -9.83 -16.48 -12.38
CA GLY A 163 -10.67 -15.42 -11.84
C GLY A 163 -9.94 -14.27 -11.11
N ARG A 164 -8.62 -14.39 -10.85
CA ARG A 164 -7.77 -13.33 -10.31
C ARG A 164 -6.70 -12.98 -11.34
N GLY A 165 -6.47 -11.72 -11.63
CA GLY A 165 -5.49 -11.28 -12.64
C GLY A 165 -6.04 -10.20 -13.55
N THR A 166 -7.08 -9.51 -13.08
CA THR A 166 -7.69 -8.39 -13.81
C THR A 166 -7.11 -7.04 -13.40
N GLY A 167 -6.47 -6.95 -12.21
CA GLY A 167 -6.02 -5.67 -11.65
C GLY A 167 -5.02 -4.93 -12.55
N LEU A 168 -3.96 -5.59 -13.01
CA LEU A 168 -2.96 -4.95 -13.88
C LEU A 168 -3.47 -4.73 -15.31
N SER A 169 -4.39 -5.55 -15.82
CA SER A 169 -5.02 -5.27 -17.13
C SER A 169 -5.92 -4.04 -17.06
N VAL A 170 -6.62 -3.84 -15.93
CA VAL A 170 -7.41 -2.61 -15.71
C VAL A 170 -6.50 -1.39 -15.59
N VAL A 171 -5.36 -1.50 -14.90
CA VAL A 171 -4.36 -0.43 -14.86
C VAL A 171 -3.89 -0.08 -16.28
N ARG A 172 -3.60 -1.08 -17.12
CA ARG A 172 -3.21 -0.88 -18.52
C ARG A 172 -4.29 -0.14 -19.28
N GLU A 173 -5.55 -0.56 -19.19
CA GLU A 173 -6.67 0.08 -19.86
C GLU A 173 -6.80 1.57 -19.48
N VAL A 174 -6.67 1.88 -18.17
CA VAL A 174 -6.71 3.28 -17.71
C VAL A 174 -5.52 4.07 -18.26
N VAL A 175 -4.30 3.55 -18.16
CA VAL A 175 -3.09 4.26 -18.62
C VAL A 175 -3.15 4.50 -20.13
N ASP A 176 -3.60 3.53 -20.91
CA ASP A 176 -3.75 3.66 -22.36
C ASP A 176 -4.84 4.71 -22.72
N ALA A 177 -5.94 4.76 -21.96
CA ALA A 177 -7.00 5.76 -22.16
C ALA A 177 -6.50 7.20 -21.95
N TYR A 178 -5.55 7.39 -21.02
CA TYR A 178 -4.89 8.68 -20.76
C TYR A 178 -3.59 8.87 -21.54
N ARG A 179 -3.28 7.98 -22.52
CA ARG A 179 -2.08 8.02 -23.35
C ARG A 179 -0.78 8.02 -22.56
N GLY A 180 -0.79 7.39 -21.39
CA GLY A 180 0.35 7.24 -20.52
C GLY A 180 1.24 6.05 -20.91
N GLN A 181 2.26 5.81 -20.08
CA GLN A 181 3.17 4.69 -20.22
C GLN A 181 3.28 3.93 -18.91
N ILE A 182 3.45 2.61 -18.99
CA ILE A 182 3.72 1.74 -17.84
C ILE A 182 5.12 1.17 -18.00
N ARG A 183 5.92 1.28 -16.93
CA ARG A 183 7.21 0.64 -16.81
C ARG A 183 7.21 -0.27 -15.58
N VAL A 184 7.73 -1.47 -15.73
CA VAL A 184 7.90 -2.43 -14.64
C VAL A 184 9.37 -2.80 -14.55
N GLU A 185 9.95 -2.54 -13.39
CA GLU A 185 11.28 -2.98 -13.01
C GLU A 185 11.12 -3.99 -11.88
N SER A 186 11.87 -5.06 -11.94
CA SER A 186 11.86 -6.09 -10.89
C SER A 186 13.11 -6.93 -10.97
N GLU A 187 13.71 -7.20 -9.82
CA GLU A 187 14.79 -8.15 -9.65
C GLU A 187 14.29 -9.32 -8.82
N GLN A 188 14.41 -10.55 -9.36
CA GLN A 188 13.97 -11.74 -8.66
C GLN A 188 14.80 -11.94 -7.40
N GLY A 189 14.15 -11.95 -6.23
CA GLY A 189 14.80 -12.09 -4.92
C GLY A 189 15.16 -10.77 -4.23
N VAL A 190 15.00 -9.63 -4.88
CA VAL A 190 15.30 -8.31 -4.31
C VAL A 190 14.06 -7.44 -4.14
N GLY A 191 13.00 -7.69 -4.88
CA GLY A 191 11.76 -6.90 -4.82
C GLY A 191 11.43 -6.22 -6.12
#